data_569ed96295787f3a0fb397c03670adab
#
_entry.id   569ed96295787f3a0fb397c03670adab
#
_cell.length_a   1.000
_cell.length_b   1.000
_cell.length_c   1.000
_cell.angle_alpha   90.00
_cell.angle_beta   90.00
_cell.angle_gamma   90.00
#
_symmetry.space_group_name_H-M   'P 1'
#
loop_
_entity.id
_entity.type
_entity.pdbx_description
1 polymer ?
#
loop_
_entity_poly.entity_id
_entity_poly.type
_entity_poly.pdbx_seq_one_letter_code
_entity_poly.pdbx_strand_id
1 'polypeptide(L)'
;MTQNHPLKWFSVVVVIVWCVLFLRAENTEKSIVRALFLEQTDTGWSAGLFYQFPEASADASETDAQIRFALASGQTPQAALTQTEEKLPRKASYRLCDYLVLGQESDFDTLQTCESLFLEHPYGRLASRVFCADFSGTALETQNEEDEYLPESLLDLLKSDKTAPHLYENRNGVLLPVLELNDGELSDREERLLLTETGQVTLTADQTEAALFLSGAKHTCQFQSETNPVELTSLAQSVELEGEDFHLVLTCRVPPDGRRPTDEEIARWETLCTETVRLCWENGSDLLRLSSVQALRDGTNTLTTKNACPEVRASVKMLDL
;
A
#
# COMPACT_ATOMS: atom_id res chain seq x y z
N MET A 1 8.35 52.84 35.82
CA MET A 1 7.36 51.96 35.14
C MET A 1 8.07 50.74 34.59
N THR A 2 8.52 49.82 35.43
CA THR A 2 9.21 48.59 35.05
C THR A 2 8.83 47.48 36.02
N GLN A 3 7.62 47.00 35.89
CA GLN A 3 7.18 45.91 36.76
C GLN A 3 6.07 45.14 36.02
N ASN A 4 6.39 44.11 35.24
CA ASN A 4 5.44 43.04 34.91
C ASN A 4 6.07 41.96 34.03
N HIS A 5 7.40 41.95 33.82
CA HIS A 5 8.05 40.90 33.03
C HIS A 5 8.01 39.52 33.73
N PRO A 6 8.26 39.35 35.04
CA PRO A 6 8.27 38.02 35.65
C PRO A 6 6.88 37.35 35.63
N LEU A 7 5.82 38.12 35.79
CA LEU A 7 4.45 37.57 35.79
C LEU A 7 4.02 37.05 34.40
N LYS A 8 4.42 37.74 33.34
CA LYS A 8 4.16 37.31 31.96
C LYS A 8 4.91 36.02 31.62
N TRP A 9 6.18 35.92 32.02
CA TRP A 9 6.98 34.70 31.83
C TRP A 9 6.41 33.54 32.62
N PHE A 10 5.96 33.76 33.86
CA PHE A 10 5.30 32.74 34.68
C PHE A 10 4.01 32.22 33.99
N SER A 11 3.17 33.12 33.45
CA SER A 11 1.96 32.73 32.72
C SER A 11 2.27 31.89 31.49
N VAL A 12 3.31 32.25 30.71
CA VAL A 12 3.73 31.49 29.52
C VAL A 12 4.22 30.08 29.92
N VAL A 13 5.03 29.98 30.99
CA VAL A 13 5.51 28.68 31.47
C VAL A 13 4.35 27.81 31.96
N VAL A 14 3.40 28.37 32.68
CA VAL A 14 2.19 27.65 33.16
C VAL A 14 1.37 27.14 31.97
N VAL A 15 1.18 27.96 30.93
CA VAL A 15 0.45 27.54 29.70
C VAL A 15 1.18 26.44 28.98
N ILE A 16 2.50 26.53 28.84
CA ILE A 16 3.32 25.49 28.20
C ILE A 16 3.23 24.18 29.00
N VAL A 17 3.40 24.22 30.30
CA VAL A 17 3.30 23.04 31.16
C VAL A 17 1.89 22.45 31.09
N TRP A 18 0.86 23.29 31.10
CA TRP A 18 -0.53 22.86 30.99
C TRP A 18 -0.80 22.18 29.60
N CYS A 19 -0.32 22.79 28.52
CA CYS A 19 -0.41 22.19 27.18
C CYS A 19 0.32 20.84 27.08
N VAL A 20 1.54 20.74 27.64
CA VAL A 20 2.31 19.50 27.68
C VAL A 20 1.61 18.43 28.51
N LEU A 21 1.09 18.76 29.68
CA LEU A 21 0.35 17.85 30.54
C LEU A 21 -0.97 17.41 29.87
N PHE A 22 -1.68 18.33 29.21
CA PHE A 22 -2.94 18.05 28.56
C PHE A 22 -2.71 17.13 27.32
N LEU A 23 -1.68 17.42 26.50
CA LEU A 23 -1.30 16.57 25.38
C LEU A 23 -0.83 15.17 25.83
N ARG A 24 -0.12 15.09 26.95
CA ARG A 24 0.32 13.83 27.55
C ARG A 24 -0.85 13.01 28.10
N ALA A 25 -1.77 13.65 28.81
CA ALA A 25 -2.97 13.00 29.35
C ALA A 25 -3.87 12.49 28.23
N GLU A 26 -4.01 13.25 27.13
CA GLU A 26 -4.84 12.85 25.99
C GLU A 26 -4.26 11.62 25.26
N ASN A 27 -2.93 11.50 25.17
CA ASN A 27 -2.29 10.36 24.51
C ASN A 27 -2.26 9.08 25.38
N THR A 28 -2.21 9.23 26.71
CA THR A 28 -2.18 8.07 27.63
C THR A 28 -3.54 7.40 27.81
N GLU A 29 -4.62 8.02 27.36
CA GLU A 29 -5.99 7.51 27.52
C GLU A 29 -6.54 6.82 26.27
N LYS A 30 -5.75 6.65 25.21
CA LYS A 30 -6.23 6.10 23.93
C LYS A 30 -5.48 4.83 23.55
N SER A 31 -6.22 3.90 22.91
CA SER A 31 -5.62 2.81 22.15
C SER A 31 -5.26 3.34 20.76
N ILE A 32 -3.97 3.32 20.44
CA ILE A 32 -3.44 3.88 19.17
C ILE A 32 -3.52 2.78 18.11
N VAL A 33 -4.40 2.93 17.13
CA VAL A 33 -4.52 2.02 16.01
C VAL A 33 -3.41 2.30 15.00
N ARG A 34 -2.69 1.25 14.58
CA ARG A 34 -1.58 1.31 13.64
C ARG A 34 -1.93 0.75 12.27
N ALA A 35 -2.73 -0.31 12.25
CA ALA A 35 -3.24 -0.91 11.03
C ALA A 35 -4.69 -1.37 11.22
N LEU A 36 -5.42 -1.40 10.13
CA LEU A 36 -6.79 -1.86 10.03
C LEU A 36 -6.83 -3.09 9.12
N PHE A 37 -7.50 -4.14 9.55
CA PHE A 37 -7.86 -5.29 8.74
C PHE A 37 -9.35 -5.23 8.45
N LEU A 38 -9.74 -5.37 7.18
CA LEU A 38 -11.14 -5.40 6.75
C LEU A 38 -11.37 -6.53 5.76
N GLU A 39 -12.41 -7.30 6.00
CA GLU A 39 -12.76 -8.47 5.20
C GLU A 39 -14.28 -8.53 5.03
N GLN A 40 -14.74 -8.73 3.81
CA GLN A 40 -16.11 -9.10 3.53
C GLN A 40 -16.25 -10.61 3.70
N THR A 41 -17.28 -11.04 4.44
CA THR A 41 -17.59 -12.45 4.70
C THR A 41 -18.98 -12.78 4.17
N ASP A 42 -19.33 -14.05 4.06
CA ASP A 42 -20.67 -14.50 3.63
C ASP A 42 -21.83 -13.92 4.48
N THR A 43 -21.54 -13.55 5.73
CA THR A 43 -22.55 -13.08 6.69
C THR A 43 -22.46 -11.58 7.00
N GLY A 44 -21.54 -10.87 6.38
CA GLY A 44 -21.31 -9.44 6.62
C GLY A 44 -19.84 -9.06 6.50
N TRP A 45 -19.32 -8.40 7.52
CA TRP A 45 -17.94 -7.88 7.54
C TRP A 45 -17.23 -8.30 8.82
N SER A 46 -15.94 -8.56 8.68
CA SER A 46 -15.00 -8.67 9.81
C SER A 46 -14.06 -7.48 9.80
N ALA A 47 -13.80 -6.89 10.97
CA ALA A 47 -12.86 -5.80 11.15
C ALA A 47 -11.87 -6.13 12.26
N GLY A 48 -10.58 -5.99 11.97
CA GLY A 48 -9.49 -6.20 12.90
C GLY A 48 -8.73 -4.90 13.15
N LEU A 49 -8.32 -4.66 14.39
CA LEU A 49 -7.52 -3.51 14.79
C LEU A 49 -6.19 -3.97 15.36
N PHE A 50 -5.09 -3.52 14.75
CA PHE A 50 -3.75 -3.62 15.31
C PHE A 50 -3.50 -2.35 16.12
N TYR A 51 -3.40 -2.50 17.43
CA TYR A 51 -3.34 -1.37 18.33
C TYR A 51 -2.28 -1.52 19.42
N GLN A 52 -1.83 -0.41 19.92
CA GLN A 52 -0.97 -0.31 21.11
C GLN A 52 -1.60 0.65 22.10
N PHE A 53 -1.35 0.44 23.37
CA PHE A 53 -1.66 1.43 24.40
C PHE A 53 -0.48 1.52 25.36
N PRO A 54 -0.13 2.73 25.81
CA PRO A 54 0.95 2.89 26.78
C PRO A 54 0.55 2.21 28.09
N GLU A 55 1.39 1.29 28.56
CA GLU A 55 1.24 0.75 29.90
C GLU A 55 1.54 1.83 30.93
N ALA A 56 0.75 1.84 32.02
CA ALA A 56 0.85 2.88 33.06
C ALA A 56 2.10 2.72 33.98
N SER A 57 3.17 2.11 33.49
CA SER A 57 4.43 2.01 34.23
C SER A 57 5.27 3.27 34.00
N ALA A 58 5.71 3.91 35.08
CA ALA A 58 6.47 5.15 35.06
C ALA A 58 7.82 5.07 34.34
N ASP A 59 8.28 3.86 33.98
CA ASP A 59 9.57 3.57 33.35
C ASP A 59 9.45 3.01 31.93
N ALA A 60 8.23 2.79 31.38
CA ALA A 60 8.07 2.32 30.01
C ALA A 60 8.29 3.48 29.02
N SER A 61 9.28 3.35 28.15
CA SER A 61 9.41 4.23 27.00
C SER A 61 8.24 3.99 26.04
N GLU A 62 7.78 5.01 25.31
CA GLU A 62 6.69 4.89 24.31
C GLU A 62 7.02 3.86 23.21
N THR A 63 8.26 3.40 23.13
CA THR A 63 8.78 2.39 22.19
C THR A 63 8.51 0.94 22.62
N ASP A 64 8.16 0.68 23.88
CA ASP A 64 8.03 -0.68 24.43
C ASP A 64 6.57 -1.16 24.52
N ALA A 65 5.61 -0.41 23.97
CA ALA A 65 4.21 -0.83 23.99
C ALA A 65 3.96 -1.93 22.94
N GLN A 66 3.69 -3.14 23.42
CA GLN A 66 3.36 -4.30 22.59
C GLN A 66 2.16 -4.01 21.68
N ILE A 67 2.26 -4.41 20.42
CA ILE A 67 1.15 -4.36 19.48
C ILE A 67 0.20 -5.53 19.78
N ARG A 68 -1.09 -5.25 19.83
CA ARG A 68 -2.16 -6.24 20.05
C ARG A 68 -3.13 -6.23 18.89
N PHE A 69 -3.84 -7.34 18.73
CA PHE A 69 -4.88 -7.51 17.73
C PHE A 69 -6.23 -7.74 18.39
N ALA A 70 -7.28 -7.15 17.84
CA ALA A 70 -8.66 -7.43 18.19
C ALA A 70 -9.49 -7.54 16.93
N LEU A 71 -10.38 -8.53 16.84
CA LEU A 71 -11.25 -8.80 15.70
C LEU A 71 -12.71 -8.84 16.15
N ALA A 72 -13.63 -8.28 15.37
CA ALA A 72 -15.06 -8.48 15.52
C ALA A 72 -15.76 -8.46 14.17
N SER A 73 -17.00 -8.99 14.13
CA SER A 73 -17.81 -9.06 12.92
C SER A 73 -19.04 -8.17 13.05
N GLY A 74 -19.59 -7.69 11.92
CA GLY A 74 -20.80 -6.87 11.87
C GLY A 74 -21.46 -6.95 10.50
N GLN A 75 -22.70 -6.44 10.39
CA GLN A 75 -23.46 -6.45 9.13
C GLN A 75 -22.88 -5.44 8.11
N THR A 76 -22.17 -4.43 8.56
CA THR A 76 -21.51 -3.41 7.75
C THR A 76 -20.07 -3.21 8.24
N PRO A 77 -19.15 -2.65 7.43
CA PRO A 77 -17.79 -2.36 7.88
C PRO A 77 -17.76 -1.48 9.13
N GLN A 78 -18.62 -0.46 9.18
CA GLN A 78 -18.73 0.42 10.34
C GLN A 78 -19.24 -0.31 11.60
N ALA A 79 -20.21 -1.22 11.45
CA ALA A 79 -20.71 -2.01 12.58
C ALA A 79 -19.64 -2.96 13.11
N ALA A 80 -18.88 -3.61 12.21
CA ALA A 80 -17.77 -4.47 12.59
C ALA A 80 -16.68 -3.67 13.34
N LEU A 81 -16.30 -2.50 12.83
CA LEU A 81 -15.34 -1.62 13.49
C LEU A 81 -15.81 -1.16 14.88
N THR A 82 -17.08 -0.75 15.00
CA THR A 82 -17.63 -0.35 16.29
C THR A 82 -17.57 -1.49 17.30
N GLN A 83 -17.92 -2.71 16.88
CA GLN A 83 -17.81 -3.89 17.76
C GLN A 83 -16.37 -4.24 18.12
N THR A 84 -15.42 -4.01 17.20
CA THR A 84 -14.00 -4.21 17.50
C THR A 84 -13.50 -3.16 18.48
N GLU A 85 -13.93 -1.91 18.34
CA GLU A 85 -13.58 -0.83 19.27
C GLU A 85 -14.06 -1.11 20.70
N GLU A 86 -15.23 -1.78 20.86
CA GLU A 86 -15.73 -2.20 22.16
C GLU A 86 -14.85 -3.24 22.87
N LYS A 87 -14.04 -3.98 22.13
CA LYS A 87 -13.05 -4.93 22.68
C LYS A 87 -11.76 -4.24 23.14
N LEU A 88 -11.53 -2.99 22.74
CA LEU A 88 -10.31 -2.26 23.11
C LEU A 88 -10.36 -1.82 24.58
N PRO A 89 -9.22 -1.83 25.30
CA PRO A 89 -9.18 -1.40 26.69
C PRO A 89 -9.44 0.10 26.88
N ARG A 90 -9.28 0.89 25.80
CA ARG A 90 -9.45 2.35 25.78
C ARG A 90 -10.02 2.81 24.45
N LYS A 91 -10.49 4.06 24.39
CA LYS A 91 -11.03 4.65 23.15
C LYS A 91 -10.01 4.59 22.01
N ALA A 92 -10.43 4.12 20.84
CA ALA A 92 -9.60 4.05 19.64
C ALA A 92 -9.13 5.44 19.16
N SER A 93 -7.90 5.50 18.66
CA SER A 93 -7.34 6.66 17.98
C SER A 93 -6.68 6.21 16.67
N TYR A 94 -7.22 6.64 15.55
CA TYR A 94 -6.77 6.29 14.20
C TYR A 94 -5.76 7.26 13.60
N ARG A 95 -5.23 8.19 14.39
CA ARG A 95 -4.30 9.23 13.89
C ARG A 95 -3.00 8.66 13.28
N LEU A 96 -2.61 7.46 13.69
CA LEU A 96 -1.42 6.75 13.24
C LEU A 96 -1.77 5.45 12.52
N CYS A 97 -3.00 5.31 12.01
CA CYS A 97 -3.42 4.20 11.16
C CYS A 97 -2.89 4.44 9.75
N ASP A 98 -1.72 3.88 9.45
CA ASP A 98 -1.01 4.10 8.19
C ASP A 98 -1.15 2.91 7.22
N TYR A 99 -1.82 1.83 7.64
CA TYR A 99 -1.95 0.60 6.87
C TYR A 99 -3.39 0.08 6.88
N LEU A 100 -3.84 -0.37 5.71
CA LEU A 100 -5.07 -1.11 5.49
C LEU A 100 -4.73 -2.46 4.90
N VAL A 101 -5.17 -3.54 5.53
CA VAL A 101 -5.07 -4.90 5.03
C VAL A 101 -6.47 -5.37 4.66
N LEU A 102 -6.67 -5.70 3.41
CA LEU A 102 -7.89 -6.32 2.90
C LEU A 102 -7.75 -7.84 3.12
N GLY A 103 -8.78 -8.46 3.68
CA GLY A 103 -8.79 -9.91 3.92
C GLY A 103 -8.92 -10.72 2.65
N GLN A 104 -8.94 -12.04 2.82
CA GLN A 104 -9.07 -13.01 1.75
C GLN A 104 -10.29 -12.72 0.87
N GLU A 105 -10.17 -12.95 -0.44
CA GLU A 105 -11.25 -12.77 -1.43
C GLU A 105 -11.77 -11.33 -1.59
N SER A 106 -11.04 -10.34 -1.08
CA SER A 106 -11.42 -8.94 -1.29
C SER A 106 -11.35 -8.55 -2.76
N ASP A 107 -12.38 -7.85 -3.22
CA ASP A 107 -12.54 -7.35 -4.57
C ASP A 107 -12.40 -5.81 -4.64
N PHE A 108 -12.59 -5.26 -5.82
CA PHE A 108 -12.50 -3.81 -6.03
C PHE A 108 -13.62 -3.05 -5.32
N ASP A 109 -14.80 -3.64 -5.18
CA ASP A 109 -15.94 -3.04 -4.45
C ASP A 109 -15.63 -2.96 -2.94
N THR A 110 -14.92 -3.97 -2.41
CA THR A 110 -14.38 -3.96 -1.04
C THR A 110 -13.43 -2.79 -0.83
N LEU A 111 -12.49 -2.57 -1.76
CA LEU A 111 -11.56 -1.44 -1.72
C LEU A 111 -12.29 -0.09 -1.77
N GLN A 112 -13.27 0.08 -2.66
CA GLN A 112 -14.08 1.30 -2.76
C GLN A 112 -14.91 1.55 -1.49
N THR A 113 -15.42 0.47 -0.89
CA THR A 113 -16.14 0.55 0.38
C THR A 113 -15.22 1.05 1.49
N CYS A 114 -13.97 0.58 1.55
CA CYS A 114 -12.96 1.07 2.50
C CYS A 114 -12.60 2.54 2.25
N GLU A 115 -12.45 2.95 0.99
CA GLU A 115 -12.21 4.37 0.66
C GLU A 115 -13.36 5.26 1.14
N SER A 116 -14.59 4.87 0.85
CA SER A 116 -15.79 5.59 1.30
C SER A 116 -15.88 5.67 2.81
N LEU A 117 -15.57 4.57 3.51
CA LEU A 117 -15.52 4.52 4.97
C LEU A 117 -14.50 5.50 5.54
N PHE A 118 -13.32 5.62 4.93
CA PHE A 118 -12.26 6.53 5.39
C PHE A 118 -12.56 8.00 5.07
N LEU A 119 -13.34 8.27 4.03
CA LEU A 119 -13.83 9.59 3.70
C LEU A 119 -14.93 10.07 4.66
N GLU A 120 -15.81 9.18 5.08
CA GLU A 120 -16.95 9.52 5.93
C GLU A 120 -16.60 9.52 7.43
N HIS A 121 -15.61 8.73 7.82
CA HIS A 121 -15.24 8.50 9.21
C HIS A 121 -13.73 8.61 9.44
N PRO A 122 -13.28 9.05 10.63
CA PRO A 122 -11.86 9.22 10.92
C PRO A 122 -11.15 7.91 11.29
N TYR A 123 -11.42 6.81 10.58
CA TYR A 123 -10.83 5.49 10.84
C TYR A 123 -9.42 5.31 10.24
N GLY A 124 -8.95 6.26 9.46
CA GLY A 124 -7.64 6.18 8.83
C GLY A 124 -7.37 7.40 7.96
N ARG A 125 -6.40 7.27 7.10
CA ARG A 125 -6.04 8.29 6.12
C ARG A 125 -6.18 7.70 4.73
N LEU A 126 -6.62 8.50 3.76
CA LEU A 126 -6.55 8.09 2.35
C LEU A 126 -5.11 7.83 1.89
N ALA A 127 -4.12 8.35 2.61
CA ALA A 127 -2.71 8.06 2.41
C ALA A 127 -2.24 6.75 3.09
N SER A 128 -3.16 5.98 3.71
CA SER A 128 -2.82 4.65 4.22
C SER A 128 -2.45 3.73 3.07
N ARG A 129 -1.40 2.92 3.27
CA ARG A 129 -0.97 1.93 2.30
C ARG A 129 -1.86 0.70 2.37
N VAL A 130 -2.16 0.14 1.21
CA VAL A 130 -3.10 -0.97 1.07
C VAL A 130 -2.36 -2.25 0.73
N PHE A 131 -2.73 -3.31 1.43
CA PHE A 131 -2.25 -4.67 1.25
C PHE A 131 -3.43 -5.61 1.10
N CYS A 132 -3.23 -6.77 0.49
CA CYS A 132 -4.18 -7.86 0.48
C CYS A 132 -3.60 -9.04 1.28
N ALA A 133 -4.43 -9.76 2.03
CA ALA A 133 -4.05 -10.98 2.71
C ALA A 133 -4.70 -12.18 2.00
N ASP A 134 -3.99 -13.31 1.90
CA ASP A 134 -4.57 -14.57 1.44
C ASP A 134 -5.15 -15.41 2.59
N PHE A 135 -5.27 -14.81 3.76
CA PHE A 135 -5.84 -15.40 4.96
C PHE A 135 -7.00 -14.57 5.49
N SER A 136 -7.88 -15.22 6.26
CA SER A 136 -9.01 -14.56 6.91
C SER A 136 -8.62 -13.92 8.24
N GLY A 137 -9.44 -12.96 8.70
CA GLY A 137 -9.27 -12.36 10.03
C GLY A 137 -9.36 -13.38 11.16
N THR A 138 -10.17 -14.43 11.00
CA THR A 138 -10.30 -15.53 11.97
C THR A 138 -9.03 -16.39 12.05
N ALA A 139 -8.39 -16.66 10.91
CA ALA A 139 -7.10 -17.37 10.89
C ALA A 139 -6.02 -16.56 11.61
N LEU A 140 -5.99 -15.25 11.38
CA LEU A 140 -5.07 -14.34 12.06
C LEU A 140 -5.34 -14.29 13.57
N GLU A 141 -6.63 -14.23 14.00
CA GLU A 141 -7.00 -14.23 15.42
C GLU A 141 -6.55 -15.53 16.10
N THR A 142 -6.79 -16.67 15.47
CA THR A 142 -6.36 -17.98 15.98
C THR A 142 -4.84 -18.07 16.13
N GLN A 143 -4.10 -17.63 15.12
CA GLN A 143 -2.64 -17.64 15.17
C GLN A 143 -2.08 -16.65 16.20
N ASN A 144 -2.74 -15.51 16.39
CA ASN A 144 -2.37 -14.55 17.42
C ASN A 144 -2.56 -15.08 18.85
N GLU A 145 -3.45 -16.06 19.07
CA GLU A 145 -3.57 -16.75 20.37
C GLU A 145 -2.38 -17.67 20.64
N GLU A 146 -1.71 -18.18 19.59
CA GLU A 146 -0.53 -19.04 19.68
C GLU A 146 0.77 -18.25 19.72
N ASP A 147 0.83 -17.11 19.01
CA ASP A 147 1.99 -16.20 18.93
C ASP A 147 1.61 -14.77 19.23
N GLU A 148 1.89 -14.30 20.44
CA GLU A 148 1.60 -12.92 20.87
C GLU A 148 2.40 -11.83 20.12
N TYR A 149 3.49 -12.20 19.41
CA TYR A 149 4.32 -11.27 18.61
C TYR A 149 3.87 -11.17 17.15
N LEU A 150 2.91 -11.99 16.71
CA LEU A 150 2.41 -11.99 15.34
C LEU A 150 1.92 -10.61 14.87
N PRO A 151 1.19 -9.81 15.68
CA PRO A 151 0.76 -8.47 15.27
C PRO A 151 1.92 -7.49 15.04
N GLU A 152 3.02 -7.63 15.80
CA GLU A 152 4.23 -6.82 15.64
C GLU A 152 4.96 -7.21 14.35
N SER A 153 5.13 -8.51 14.12
CA SER A 153 5.72 -9.08 12.89
C SER A 153 4.96 -8.63 11.65
N LEU A 154 3.62 -8.62 11.68
CA LEU A 154 2.81 -8.10 10.59
C LEU A 154 3.09 -6.60 10.35
N LEU A 155 3.09 -5.78 11.39
CA LEU A 155 3.37 -4.36 11.23
C LEU A 155 4.76 -4.07 10.67
N ASP A 156 5.76 -4.85 11.03
CA ASP A 156 7.11 -4.72 10.50
C ASP A 156 7.17 -5.11 9.03
N LEU A 157 6.44 -6.15 8.63
CA LEU A 157 6.27 -6.53 7.23
C LEU A 157 5.60 -5.41 6.43
N LEU A 158 4.48 -4.83 6.91
CA LEU A 158 3.80 -3.70 6.29
C LEU A 158 4.69 -2.46 6.15
N LYS A 159 5.57 -2.19 7.11
CA LYS A 159 6.52 -1.07 7.06
C LYS A 159 7.65 -1.29 6.04
N SER A 160 8.03 -2.54 5.81
CA SER A 160 9.15 -2.91 4.94
C SER A 160 8.83 -2.63 3.47
N ASP A 161 7.60 -2.88 3.02
CA ASP A 161 7.18 -2.65 1.64
C ASP A 161 6.81 -1.16 1.43
N LYS A 162 7.70 -0.46 0.73
CA LYS A 162 7.52 0.96 0.37
C LYS A 162 6.80 1.15 -0.96
N THR A 163 6.54 0.08 -1.70
CA THR A 163 5.90 0.10 -3.01
C THR A 163 4.41 -0.21 -2.94
N ALA A 164 3.88 -0.52 -1.75
CA ALA A 164 2.45 -0.67 -1.53
C ALA A 164 1.72 0.65 -1.86
N PRO A 165 0.65 0.61 -2.68
CA PRO A 165 -0.07 1.79 -3.11
C PRO A 165 -0.83 2.44 -1.95
N HIS A 166 -1.10 3.72 -2.08
CA HIS A 166 -1.99 4.42 -1.15
C HIS A 166 -3.45 4.25 -1.55
N LEU A 167 -4.35 4.29 -0.58
CA LEU A 167 -5.78 4.11 -0.80
C LEU A 167 -6.37 5.10 -1.81
N TYR A 168 -5.83 6.34 -1.91
CA TYR A 168 -6.27 7.34 -2.89
C TYR A 168 -5.82 7.06 -4.34
N GLU A 169 -4.96 6.05 -4.58
CA GLU A 169 -4.39 5.74 -5.90
C GLU A 169 -5.22 4.71 -6.70
N ASN A 170 -6.38 4.30 -6.20
CA ASN A 170 -7.18 3.18 -6.73
C ASN A 170 -7.98 3.44 -8.03
N ARG A 171 -7.84 4.61 -8.67
CA ARG A 171 -8.76 5.08 -9.73
C ARG A 171 -8.90 4.19 -10.96
N ASN A 172 -7.85 3.47 -11.36
CA ASN A 172 -7.81 2.65 -12.59
C ASN A 172 -7.30 1.24 -12.33
N GLY A 173 -7.57 0.73 -11.14
CA GLY A 173 -6.97 -0.51 -10.67
C GLY A 173 -5.74 -0.24 -9.80
N VAL A 174 -5.46 -1.17 -8.91
CA VAL A 174 -4.40 -1.07 -7.93
C VAL A 174 -3.62 -2.38 -7.86
N LEU A 175 -2.30 -2.27 -7.73
CA LEU A 175 -1.40 -3.40 -7.62
C LEU A 175 -1.02 -3.61 -6.16
N LEU A 176 -1.67 -4.58 -5.51
CA LEU A 176 -1.55 -4.83 -4.07
C LEU A 176 -0.49 -5.89 -3.75
N PRO A 177 0.38 -5.66 -2.74
CA PRO A 177 1.17 -6.72 -2.13
C PRO A 177 0.25 -7.75 -1.50
N VAL A 178 0.61 -9.03 -1.58
CA VAL A 178 -0.15 -10.13 -1.00
C VAL A 178 0.62 -10.71 0.18
N LEU A 179 -0.01 -10.66 1.35
CA LEU A 179 0.51 -11.22 2.59
C LEU A 179 0.06 -12.66 2.73
N GLU A 180 0.96 -13.53 3.12
CA GLU A 180 0.70 -14.94 3.39
C GLU A 180 0.90 -15.27 4.86
N LEU A 181 0.09 -16.21 5.34
CA LEU A 181 0.24 -16.82 6.66
C LEU A 181 0.39 -18.32 6.49
N ASN A 182 1.63 -18.80 6.47
CA ASN A 182 1.97 -20.21 6.28
C ASN A 182 2.62 -20.78 7.54
N ASP A 183 2.02 -21.81 8.13
CA ASP A 183 2.54 -22.49 9.34
C ASP A 183 2.89 -21.52 10.49
N GLY A 184 2.17 -20.42 10.60
CA GLY A 184 2.39 -19.38 11.62
C GLY A 184 3.40 -18.31 11.25
N GLU A 185 4.06 -18.42 10.09
CA GLU A 185 4.97 -17.38 9.59
C GLU A 185 4.25 -16.47 8.61
N LEU A 186 4.42 -15.15 8.84
CA LEU A 186 3.95 -14.11 7.92
C LEU A 186 5.04 -13.80 6.91
N SER A 187 4.66 -13.75 5.64
CA SER A 187 5.54 -13.38 4.54
C SER A 187 4.82 -12.52 3.51
N ASP A 188 5.58 -11.84 2.66
CA ASP A 188 5.12 -11.11 1.49
C ASP A 188 5.44 -11.93 0.24
N ARG A 189 4.45 -12.07 -0.66
CA ARG A 189 4.68 -12.70 -1.97
C ARG A 189 5.47 -11.76 -2.88
N GLU A 190 6.34 -12.34 -3.71
CA GLU A 190 6.95 -11.62 -4.83
C GLU A 190 5.90 -11.22 -5.89
N GLU A 191 4.83 -12.00 -5.95
CA GLU A 191 3.66 -11.79 -6.81
C GLU A 191 2.72 -10.75 -6.22
N ARG A 192 2.03 -9.99 -7.08
CA ARG A 192 1.05 -9.00 -6.64
C ARG A 192 -0.31 -9.24 -7.26
N LEU A 193 -1.34 -8.84 -6.53
CA LEU A 193 -2.71 -8.86 -6.98
C LEU A 193 -3.03 -7.53 -7.68
N LEU A 194 -3.31 -7.58 -8.98
CA LEU A 194 -3.93 -6.47 -9.68
C LEU A 194 -5.43 -6.52 -9.46
N LEU A 195 -5.97 -5.52 -8.79
CA LEU A 195 -7.38 -5.38 -8.45
C LEU A 195 -7.99 -4.24 -9.24
N THR A 196 -9.07 -4.52 -10.00
CA THR A 196 -9.72 -3.56 -10.89
C THR A 196 -11.24 -3.71 -10.85
N GLU A 197 -11.98 -2.75 -11.42
CA GLU A 197 -13.44 -2.84 -11.57
C GLU A 197 -13.91 -4.04 -12.42
N THR A 198 -13.04 -4.59 -13.28
CA THR A 198 -13.40 -5.72 -14.16
C THR A 198 -13.05 -7.07 -13.57
N GLY A 199 -12.30 -7.12 -12.47
CA GLY A 199 -11.89 -8.34 -11.79
C GLY A 199 -10.51 -8.21 -11.15
N GLN A 200 -9.93 -9.36 -10.90
CA GLN A 200 -8.61 -9.47 -10.27
C GLN A 200 -7.73 -10.46 -11.02
N VAL A 201 -6.43 -10.21 -11.04
CA VAL A 201 -5.43 -11.10 -11.60
C VAL A 201 -4.14 -11.03 -10.80
N THR A 202 -3.54 -12.18 -10.51
CA THR A 202 -2.23 -12.25 -9.90
C THR A 202 -1.16 -12.13 -10.97
N LEU A 203 -0.28 -11.15 -10.85
CA LEU A 203 0.89 -10.99 -11.69
C LEU A 203 2.01 -11.90 -11.17
N THR A 204 2.74 -12.55 -12.07
CA THR A 204 3.96 -13.29 -11.69
C THR A 204 5.01 -12.33 -11.11
N ALA A 205 6.05 -12.86 -10.47
CA ALA A 205 7.14 -12.05 -9.91
C ALA A 205 7.77 -11.13 -10.96
N ASP A 206 8.06 -11.65 -12.17
CA ASP A 206 8.64 -10.85 -13.27
C ASP A 206 7.67 -9.77 -13.80
N GLN A 207 6.38 -10.11 -13.94
CA GLN A 207 5.35 -9.14 -14.33
C GLN A 207 5.13 -8.08 -13.24
N THR A 208 5.22 -8.46 -11.99
CA THR A 208 5.16 -7.56 -10.82
C THR A 208 6.31 -6.56 -10.87
N GLU A 209 7.54 -7.04 -11.07
CA GLU A 209 8.71 -6.16 -11.23
C GLU A 209 8.53 -5.19 -12.40
N ALA A 210 8.10 -5.69 -13.55
CA ALA A 210 7.82 -4.85 -14.72
C ALA A 210 6.73 -3.81 -14.42
N ALA A 211 5.61 -4.20 -13.82
CA ALA A 211 4.50 -3.31 -13.50
C ALA A 211 4.90 -2.20 -12.50
N LEU A 212 5.62 -2.55 -11.44
CA LEU A 212 6.12 -1.58 -10.45
C LEU A 212 7.13 -0.60 -11.06
N PHE A 213 7.98 -1.07 -11.95
CA PHE A 213 8.92 -0.24 -12.67
C PHE A 213 8.21 0.71 -13.65
N LEU A 214 7.27 0.19 -14.43
CA LEU A 214 6.49 0.93 -15.42
C LEU A 214 5.53 1.96 -14.79
N SER A 215 4.97 1.67 -13.64
CA SER A 215 4.13 2.62 -12.89
C SER A 215 4.95 3.72 -12.18
N GLY A 216 6.27 3.57 -12.11
CA GLY A 216 7.15 4.48 -11.37
C GLY A 216 7.13 4.25 -9.85
N ALA A 217 6.45 3.22 -9.36
CA ALA A 217 6.45 2.84 -7.95
C ALA A 217 7.83 2.35 -7.49
N LYS A 218 8.62 1.83 -8.44
CA LYS A 218 9.99 1.35 -8.23
C LYS A 218 10.93 1.94 -9.30
N HIS A 219 12.04 2.51 -8.88
CA HIS A 219 13.02 3.10 -9.80
C HIS A 219 14.09 2.13 -10.27
N THR A 220 14.27 1.02 -9.57
CA THR A 220 15.17 -0.07 -9.94
C THR A 220 14.35 -1.32 -10.15
N CYS A 221 14.69 -2.10 -11.16
CA CYS A 221 14.09 -3.41 -11.37
C CYS A 221 15.18 -4.47 -11.47
N GLN A 222 14.83 -5.68 -11.04
CA GLN A 222 15.65 -6.86 -11.21
C GLN A 222 14.87 -7.85 -12.05
N PHE A 223 15.46 -8.34 -13.13
CA PHE A 223 14.86 -9.40 -13.90
C PHE A 223 15.77 -10.62 -14.00
N GLN A 224 15.14 -11.77 -14.01
CA GLN A 224 15.85 -13.05 -14.01
C GLN A 224 16.55 -13.27 -15.34
N SER A 225 17.79 -13.74 -15.26
CA SER A 225 18.62 -14.14 -16.39
C SER A 225 19.15 -15.55 -16.13
N GLU A 226 19.59 -16.23 -17.19
CA GLU A 226 20.12 -17.59 -17.10
C GLU A 226 21.37 -17.70 -16.20
N THR A 227 22.12 -16.62 -16.05
CA THR A 227 23.39 -16.64 -15.30
C THR A 227 23.31 -15.92 -13.98
N ASN A 228 22.83 -14.69 -13.97
CA ASN A 228 22.69 -13.85 -12.77
C ASN A 228 21.61 -12.81 -13.04
N PRO A 229 20.84 -12.38 -12.04
CA PRO A 229 19.86 -11.31 -12.20
C PRO A 229 20.52 -10.03 -12.74
N VAL A 230 19.80 -9.33 -13.59
CA VAL A 230 20.20 -8.04 -14.13
C VAL A 230 19.44 -6.96 -13.40
N GLU A 231 20.14 -5.97 -12.91
CA GLU A 231 19.54 -4.80 -12.27
C GLU A 231 19.62 -3.61 -13.22
N LEU A 232 18.47 -2.93 -13.42
CA LEU A 232 18.36 -1.70 -14.19
C LEU A 232 17.78 -0.60 -13.32
N THR A 233 18.35 0.61 -13.44
CA THR A 233 17.80 1.82 -12.83
C THR A 233 17.16 2.68 -13.89
N SER A 234 15.90 3.08 -13.71
CA SER A 234 15.21 4.03 -14.59
C SER A 234 15.76 5.44 -14.39
N LEU A 235 16.10 6.09 -15.48
CA LEU A 235 16.47 7.51 -15.52
C LEU A 235 15.35 8.37 -16.11
N ALA A 236 14.65 7.83 -17.10
CA ALA A 236 13.51 8.47 -17.72
C ALA A 236 12.59 7.42 -18.36
N GLN A 237 11.32 7.73 -18.37
CA GLN A 237 10.30 6.97 -19.07
C GLN A 237 9.44 7.95 -19.86
N SER A 238 9.18 7.65 -21.12
CA SER A 238 8.24 8.39 -21.96
C SER A 238 7.34 7.43 -22.72
N VAL A 239 6.10 7.87 -22.93
CA VAL A 239 5.15 7.22 -23.80
C VAL A 239 4.86 8.16 -24.96
N GLU A 240 5.21 7.76 -26.15
CA GLU A 240 5.02 8.52 -27.39
C GLU A 240 3.95 7.84 -28.24
N LEU A 241 3.11 8.61 -28.90
CA LEU A 241 2.06 8.08 -29.77
C LEU A 241 2.42 8.37 -31.22
N GLU A 242 2.73 7.33 -31.98
CA GLU A 242 3.05 7.36 -33.42
C GLU A 242 1.92 6.71 -34.21
N GLY A 243 1.11 7.56 -34.88
CA GLY A 243 -0.09 7.05 -35.57
C GLY A 243 -1.13 6.56 -34.55
N GLU A 244 -1.39 5.26 -34.53
CA GLU A 244 -2.29 4.57 -33.58
C GLU A 244 -1.52 3.75 -32.53
N ASP A 245 -0.19 3.61 -32.69
CA ASP A 245 0.67 2.78 -31.86
C ASP A 245 1.32 3.61 -30.75
N PHE A 246 1.47 3.01 -29.58
CA PHE A 246 2.18 3.62 -28.45
C PHE A 246 3.59 3.07 -28.35
N HIS A 247 4.56 3.97 -28.30
CA HIS A 247 5.96 3.65 -28.08
C HIS A 247 6.36 4.02 -26.65
N LEU A 248 6.62 2.99 -25.84
CA LEU A 248 7.18 3.14 -24.50
C LEU A 248 8.71 3.16 -24.61
N VAL A 249 9.32 4.26 -24.27
CA VAL A 249 10.78 4.40 -24.25
C VAL A 249 11.28 4.45 -22.82
N LEU A 250 12.05 3.47 -22.43
CA LEU A 250 12.69 3.36 -21.11
C LEU A 250 14.16 3.71 -21.25
N THR A 251 14.60 4.79 -20.62
CA THR A 251 16.02 5.14 -20.54
C THR A 251 16.58 4.63 -19.23
N CYS A 252 17.49 3.67 -19.31
CA CYS A 252 18.01 2.96 -18.16
C CYS A 252 19.52 3.02 -18.08
N ARG A 253 20.04 2.79 -16.89
CA ARG A 253 21.46 2.54 -16.63
C ARG A 253 21.63 1.30 -15.77
N VAL A 254 22.80 0.70 -15.87
CA VAL A 254 23.24 -0.35 -14.93
C VAL A 254 23.81 0.34 -13.68
N PRO A 255 23.55 -0.15 -12.47
CA PRO A 255 24.26 0.32 -11.26
C PRO A 255 25.79 0.14 -11.41
N PRO A 256 26.60 0.92 -10.68
CA PRO A 256 28.08 0.90 -10.82
C PRO A 256 28.70 -0.48 -10.67
N ASP A 257 28.13 -1.32 -9.80
CA ASP A 257 28.59 -2.70 -9.55
C ASP A 257 27.77 -3.76 -10.32
N GLY A 258 26.87 -3.31 -11.18
CA GLY A 258 25.95 -4.18 -11.92
C GLY A 258 26.56 -4.71 -13.23
N ARG A 259 26.06 -5.86 -13.65
CA ARG A 259 26.40 -6.47 -14.94
C ARG A 259 25.60 -5.80 -16.07
N ARG A 260 26.26 -5.47 -17.17
CA ARG A 260 25.55 -4.99 -18.37
C ARG A 260 24.71 -6.13 -18.99
N PRO A 261 23.43 -5.90 -19.31
CA PRO A 261 22.60 -6.89 -19.97
C PRO A 261 23.09 -7.11 -21.42
N THR A 262 22.86 -8.31 -21.94
CA THR A 262 23.01 -8.62 -23.36
C THR A 262 21.82 -8.09 -24.16
N ASP A 263 21.97 -7.98 -25.48
CA ASP A 263 20.87 -7.54 -26.35
C ASP A 263 19.66 -8.49 -26.28
N GLU A 264 19.90 -9.79 -26.08
CA GLU A 264 18.83 -10.79 -25.92
C GLU A 264 18.08 -10.60 -24.59
N GLU A 265 18.78 -10.24 -23.52
CA GLU A 265 18.17 -9.95 -22.23
C GLU A 265 17.34 -8.67 -22.28
N ILE A 266 17.84 -7.64 -22.98
CA ILE A 266 17.09 -6.41 -23.23
C ILE A 266 15.81 -6.71 -24.03
N ALA A 267 15.90 -7.48 -25.13
CA ALA A 267 14.74 -7.84 -25.93
C ALA A 267 13.69 -8.65 -25.13
N ARG A 268 14.13 -9.55 -24.24
CA ARG A 268 13.21 -10.27 -23.33
C ARG A 268 12.52 -9.30 -22.36
N TRP A 269 13.25 -8.36 -21.79
CA TRP A 269 12.68 -7.33 -20.90
C TRP A 269 11.68 -6.42 -21.62
N GLU A 270 11.98 -5.98 -22.84
CA GLU A 270 11.06 -5.21 -23.70
C GLU A 270 9.76 -5.99 -23.96
N THR A 271 9.88 -7.29 -24.26
CA THR A 271 8.75 -8.18 -24.46
C THR A 271 7.92 -8.29 -23.19
N LEU A 272 8.55 -8.54 -22.04
CA LEU A 272 7.88 -8.64 -20.74
C LEU A 272 7.14 -7.34 -20.39
N CYS A 273 7.77 -6.17 -20.59
CA CYS A 273 7.12 -4.89 -20.38
C CYS A 273 5.88 -4.72 -21.26
N THR A 274 5.97 -5.07 -22.54
CA THR A 274 4.85 -5.00 -23.51
C THR A 274 3.70 -5.92 -23.08
N GLU A 275 4.02 -7.17 -22.75
CA GLU A 275 3.04 -8.16 -22.30
C GLU A 275 2.38 -7.77 -20.97
N THR A 276 3.15 -7.20 -20.03
CA THR A 276 2.62 -6.73 -18.76
C THR A 276 1.64 -5.57 -18.95
N VAL A 277 1.96 -4.60 -19.82
CA VAL A 277 1.03 -3.50 -20.15
C VAL A 277 -0.26 -4.06 -20.76
N ARG A 278 -0.15 -5.00 -21.71
CA ARG A 278 -1.32 -5.63 -22.33
C ARG A 278 -2.16 -6.38 -21.31
N LEU A 279 -1.54 -7.20 -20.46
CA LEU A 279 -2.24 -7.93 -19.40
C LEU A 279 -2.98 -6.99 -18.45
N CYS A 280 -2.34 -5.92 -18.00
CA CYS A 280 -2.98 -4.91 -17.15
C CYS A 280 -4.17 -4.27 -17.87
N TRP A 281 -4.03 -3.88 -19.13
CA TRP A 281 -5.10 -3.29 -19.93
C TRP A 281 -6.30 -4.22 -20.10
N GLU A 282 -6.07 -5.48 -20.49
CA GLU A 282 -7.10 -6.50 -20.68
C GLU A 282 -7.87 -6.77 -19.37
N ASN A 283 -7.23 -6.54 -18.24
CA ASN A 283 -7.83 -6.63 -16.90
C ASN A 283 -8.32 -5.28 -16.33
N GLY A 284 -8.47 -4.26 -17.20
CA GLY A 284 -9.11 -3.01 -16.81
C GLY A 284 -8.20 -1.94 -16.22
N SER A 285 -6.87 -2.17 -16.17
CA SER A 285 -5.89 -1.21 -15.64
C SER A 285 -5.09 -0.52 -16.74
N ASP A 286 -5.17 0.80 -16.82
CA ASP A 286 -4.34 1.64 -17.70
C ASP A 286 -3.01 2.02 -16.99
N LEU A 287 -2.13 1.02 -16.84
CA LEU A 287 -0.86 1.12 -16.12
C LEU A 287 0.01 2.31 -16.55
N LEU A 288 0.05 2.60 -17.85
CA LEU A 288 0.87 3.66 -18.45
C LEU A 288 0.10 4.96 -18.69
N ARG A 289 -1.18 5.02 -18.31
CA ARG A 289 -2.06 6.16 -18.59
C ARG A 289 -2.18 6.49 -20.09
N LEU A 290 -2.23 5.45 -20.93
CA LEU A 290 -2.35 5.57 -22.39
C LEU A 290 -3.56 6.38 -22.81
N SER A 291 -4.67 6.24 -22.10
CA SER A 291 -5.88 7.05 -22.27
C SER A 291 -5.61 8.54 -22.09
N SER A 292 -4.80 8.91 -21.11
CA SER A 292 -4.41 10.31 -20.87
C SER A 292 -3.46 10.82 -21.95
N VAL A 293 -2.54 9.99 -22.44
CA VAL A 293 -1.61 10.35 -23.54
C VAL A 293 -2.41 10.63 -24.81
N GLN A 294 -3.37 9.77 -25.16
CA GLN A 294 -4.25 10.01 -26.30
C GLN A 294 -5.10 11.28 -26.14
N ALA A 295 -5.69 11.48 -24.95
CA ALA A 295 -6.52 12.64 -24.67
C ALA A 295 -5.75 13.96 -24.82
N LEU A 296 -4.47 13.98 -24.40
CA LEU A 296 -3.60 15.15 -24.56
C LEU A 296 -3.31 15.47 -26.02
N ARG A 297 -3.16 14.44 -26.87
CA ARG A 297 -2.91 14.62 -28.31
C ARG A 297 -4.17 15.03 -29.08
N ASP A 298 -5.27 14.31 -28.87
CA ASP A 298 -6.45 14.40 -29.73
C ASP A 298 -7.53 15.35 -29.16
N GLY A 299 -7.35 15.82 -27.93
CA GLY A 299 -8.33 16.66 -27.23
C GLY A 299 -9.61 15.93 -26.79
N THR A 300 -9.65 14.60 -26.97
CA THR A 300 -10.79 13.76 -26.67
C THR A 300 -10.33 12.49 -25.92
N ASN A 301 -11.04 12.12 -24.86
CA ASN A 301 -10.75 10.91 -24.11
C ASN A 301 -11.65 9.78 -24.63
N THR A 302 -11.27 9.14 -25.74
CA THR A 302 -12.02 8.04 -26.35
C THR A 302 -11.43 6.67 -26.02
N LEU A 303 -10.16 6.60 -25.66
CA LEU A 303 -9.48 5.36 -25.28
C LEU A 303 -9.81 5.00 -23.83
N THR A 304 -10.36 3.83 -23.64
CA THR A 304 -10.64 3.27 -22.30
C THR A 304 -10.23 1.81 -22.26
N THR A 305 -9.99 1.24 -21.10
CA THR A 305 -9.65 -0.18 -20.93
C THR A 305 -10.77 -1.14 -21.35
N LYS A 306 -11.97 -0.62 -21.67
CA LYS A 306 -13.06 -1.39 -22.29
C LYS A 306 -12.84 -1.62 -23.79
N ASN A 307 -11.94 -0.86 -24.42
CA ASN A 307 -11.54 -1.08 -25.81
C ASN A 307 -10.47 -2.18 -25.89
N ALA A 308 -10.26 -2.71 -27.09
CA ALA A 308 -9.09 -3.56 -27.31
C ALA A 308 -7.81 -2.84 -26.89
N CYS A 309 -6.85 -3.59 -26.36
CA CYS A 309 -5.56 -3.03 -26.02
C CYS A 309 -4.92 -2.42 -27.26
N PRO A 310 -4.51 -1.14 -27.24
CA PRO A 310 -3.75 -0.55 -28.33
C PRO A 310 -2.41 -1.27 -28.51
N GLU A 311 -1.83 -1.19 -29.68
CA GLU A 311 -0.50 -1.73 -29.89
C GLU A 311 0.51 -0.89 -29.09
N VAL A 312 1.23 -1.56 -28.18
CA VAL A 312 2.28 -0.96 -27.34
C VAL A 312 3.58 -1.67 -27.66
N ARG A 313 4.64 -0.89 -27.90
CA ARG A 313 5.99 -1.40 -28.12
C ARG A 313 6.94 -0.75 -27.11
N ALA A 314 7.55 -1.58 -26.28
CA ALA A 314 8.59 -1.12 -25.38
C ALA A 314 9.95 -1.11 -26.05
N SER A 315 10.77 -0.11 -25.75
CA SER A 315 12.17 -0.07 -26.13
C SER A 315 13.02 0.44 -24.96
N VAL A 316 14.17 -0.19 -24.74
CA VAL A 316 15.10 0.15 -23.66
C VAL A 316 16.35 0.80 -24.24
N LYS A 317 16.60 2.04 -23.87
CA LYS A 317 17.83 2.77 -24.20
C LYS A 317 18.79 2.71 -23.03
N MET A 318 19.91 2.01 -23.23
CA MET A 318 20.97 1.97 -22.22
C MET A 318 21.86 3.21 -22.35
N LEU A 319 22.05 3.93 -21.25
CA LEU A 319 23.03 5.00 -21.19
C LEU A 319 24.35 4.44 -20.67
N ASP A 320 25.41 4.70 -21.44
CA ASP A 320 26.79 4.46 -21.00
C ASP A 320 27.16 5.59 -20.00
N LEU A 321 27.79 5.21 -18.89
CA LEU A 321 28.38 6.15 -17.94
C LEU A 321 29.72 6.65 -18.45
#